data_669a790810861209ab70e606d410338f
#
_entry.id   669a790810861209ab70e606d410338f
#
_cell.length_a   1.000
_cell.length_b   1.000
_cell.length_c   1.000
_cell.angle_alpha   90.00
_cell.angle_beta   90.00
_cell.angle_gamma   90.00
#
_symmetry.space_group_name_H-M   'P 1'
#
loop_
_entity.id
_entity.type
_entity.pdbx_description
1 polymer ?
#
loop_
_entity_poly.entity_id
_entity_poly.type
_entity_poly.pdbx_seq_one_letter_code
_entity_poly.pdbx_strand_id
1 'polypeptide(L)'
;MHEPLHGVLPAHWAIVHRILQQWVPQHEVWAFGSRAKGGCKSHSDLDLAVMGEQPLGWAVLAGLSDAFAESDLPWRVDVVDWATTSEAFRQIIERNKVRVQTRVQAERLQDDGTR
;
A
#
# COMPACT_ATOMS: atom_id res chain seq x y z
N MET A 1 0.15 13.47 -11.19
CA MET A 1 0.02 13.08 -11.18
C MET A 1 -0.41 12.04 -11.80
N HIS A 2 -0.61 11.45 -12.11
CA HIS A 2 -1.05 10.56 -12.85
C HIS A 2 -1.50 9.42 -12.15
N GLU A 3 -2.11 8.54 -12.68
CA GLU A 3 -2.68 7.59 -12.15
C GLU A 3 -2.20 6.37 -12.52
N PRO A 4 -1.31 5.90 -11.98
CA PRO A 4 -0.65 4.71 -12.32
C PRO A 4 -1.40 3.42 -12.10
N LEU A 5 -2.41 3.44 -11.30
CA LEU A 5 -3.17 2.22 -11.01
C LEU A 5 -4.47 2.20 -11.80
N HIS A 6 -4.84 1.00 -12.23
CA HIS A 6 -6.02 0.83 -13.07
C HIS A 6 -7.26 0.65 -12.22
N GLY A 7 -8.28 1.44 -12.51
CA GLY A 7 -9.57 1.30 -11.84
C GLY A 7 -9.63 1.82 -10.43
N VAL A 8 -8.70 2.67 -10.03
CA VAL A 8 -8.71 3.26 -8.70
C VAL A 8 -9.04 4.73 -8.87
N LEU A 9 -10.24 5.11 -8.48
CA LEU A 9 -10.72 6.47 -8.66
C LEU A 9 -10.19 7.40 -7.56
N PRO A 10 -10.26 8.72 -7.74
CA PRO A 10 -9.77 9.63 -6.71
C PRO A 10 -10.38 9.41 -5.33
N ALA A 11 -11.68 9.09 -5.28
CA ALA A 11 -12.32 8.82 -3.99
C ALA A 11 -11.75 7.56 -3.34
N HIS A 12 -11.41 6.55 -4.15
CA HIS A 12 -10.79 5.33 -3.64
C HIS A 12 -9.41 5.64 -3.08
N TRP A 13 -8.65 6.47 -3.81
CA TRP A 13 -7.32 6.84 -3.37
C TRP A 13 -7.35 7.53 -2.01
N ALA A 14 -8.33 8.40 -1.81
CA ALA A 14 -8.44 9.11 -0.54
C ALA A 14 -8.59 8.12 0.62
N ILE A 15 -9.38 7.07 0.42
CA ILE A 15 -9.58 6.06 1.45
C ILE A 15 -8.28 5.29 1.69
N VAL A 16 -7.62 4.87 0.61
CA VAL A 16 -6.39 4.09 0.71
C VAL A 16 -5.32 4.89 1.46
N HIS A 17 -5.14 6.14 1.06
CA HIS A 17 -4.10 6.97 1.68
C HIS A 17 -4.39 7.23 3.15
N ARG A 18 -5.64 7.46 3.50
CA ARG A 18 -5.98 7.72 4.88
C ARG A 18 -5.66 6.52 5.77
N ILE A 19 -6.00 5.32 5.29
CA ILE A 19 -5.77 4.11 6.07
C ILE A 19 -4.27 3.84 6.20
N LEU A 20 -3.53 3.99 5.11
CA LEU A 20 -2.09 3.76 5.16
C LEU A 20 -1.41 4.75 6.09
N GLN A 21 -1.83 5.99 6.06
CA GLN A 21 -1.23 6.98 6.94
C GLN A 21 -1.57 6.75 8.39
N GLN A 22 -2.71 6.16 8.65
CA GLN A 22 -3.08 5.88 10.02
C GLN A 22 -2.28 4.71 10.59
N TRP A 23 -2.02 3.68 9.80
CA TRP A 23 -1.40 2.46 10.30
C TRP A 23 0.09 2.33 10.02
N VAL A 24 0.53 2.79 8.87
CA VAL A 24 1.94 2.64 8.49
C VAL A 24 2.49 3.93 7.87
N PRO A 25 2.38 5.06 8.59
CA PRO A 25 2.76 6.36 8.00
C PRO A 25 4.23 6.48 7.63
N GLN A 26 5.08 5.68 8.22
CA GLN A 26 6.51 5.79 7.99
C GLN A 26 7.04 4.76 7.03
N HIS A 27 6.15 4.00 6.40
CA HIS A 27 6.58 2.96 5.49
C HIS A 27 6.27 3.33 4.05
N GLU A 28 7.15 2.94 3.18
CA GLU A 28 6.88 3.03 1.76
C GLU A 28 5.93 1.90 1.41
N VAL A 29 4.95 2.16 0.56
CA VAL A 29 3.96 1.15 0.16
C VAL A 29 3.89 1.12 -1.35
N TRP A 30 3.91 -0.07 -1.91
CA TRP A 30 3.84 -0.27 -3.35
C TRP A 30 2.62 -1.12 -3.68
N ALA A 31 1.97 -0.81 -4.81
CA ALA A 31 0.91 -1.66 -5.33
C ALA A 31 1.51 -2.58 -6.37
N PHE A 32 0.97 -3.78 -6.48
CA PHE A 32 1.43 -4.73 -7.47
C PHE A 32 0.21 -5.52 -7.97
N GLY A 33 0.43 -6.51 -8.81
CA GLY A 33 -0.67 -7.31 -9.31
C GLY A 33 -1.42 -6.63 -10.44
N SER A 34 -2.66 -7.06 -10.69
CA SER A 34 -3.36 -6.67 -11.89
C SER A 34 -3.67 -5.18 -11.97
N ARG A 35 -3.91 -4.52 -10.84
CA ARG A 35 -4.19 -3.10 -10.90
C ARG A 35 -2.94 -2.27 -11.18
N ALA A 36 -1.78 -2.83 -10.93
CA ALA A 36 -0.53 -2.13 -11.26
C ALA A 36 -0.11 -2.40 -12.69
N LYS A 37 -0.26 -3.63 -13.17
CA LYS A 37 0.23 -3.95 -14.50
C LYS A 37 -0.84 -3.83 -15.57
N GLY A 38 -2.11 -3.81 -15.22
CA GLY A 38 -3.18 -3.73 -16.20
C GLY A 38 -3.90 -5.07 -16.33
N GLY A 39 -5.05 -5.05 -17.00
CA GLY A 39 -5.82 -6.26 -17.18
C GLY A 39 -6.74 -6.60 -16.02
N CYS A 40 -6.86 -5.71 -15.05
CA CYS A 40 -7.76 -5.97 -13.92
C CYS A 40 -9.20 -5.80 -14.35
N LYS A 41 -10.08 -6.43 -13.57
CA LYS A 41 -11.51 -6.27 -13.76
C LYS A 41 -12.03 -5.34 -12.67
N SER A 42 -13.29 -4.94 -12.79
CA SER A 42 -13.83 -3.96 -11.86
C SER A 42 -13.75 -4.41 -10.40
N HIS A 43 -13.80 -5.70 -10.16
CA HIS A 43 -13.76 -6.22 -8.79
C HIS A 43 -12.44 -6.90 -8.44
N SER A 44 -11.41 -6.69 -9.23
CA SER A 44 -10.10 -7.25 -8.90
C SER A 44 -9.59 -6.68 -7.58
N ASP A 45 -8.86 -7.49 -6.82
CA ASP A 45 -8.28 -7.04 -5.57
C ASP A 45 -7.21 -6.00 -5.82
N LEU A 46 -6.98 -5.14 -4.86
CA LEU A 46 -5.83 -4.24 -4.86
C LEU A 46 -4.77 -4.88 -3.96
N ASP A 47 -3.60 -5.12 -4.52
CA ASP A 47 -2.51 -5.78 -3.79
C ASP A 47 -1.48 -4.74 -3.39
N LEU A 48 -1.20 -4.65 -2.11
CA LEU A 48 -0.24 -3.68 -1.57
C LEU A 48 0.88 -4.39 -0.82
N ALA A 49 2.09 -3.90 -0.98
CA ALA A 49 3.24 -4.39 -0.24
C ALA A 49 3.76 -3.24 0.62
N VAL A 50 3.82 -3.46 1.93
CA VAL A 50 4.36 -2.47 2.85
C VAL A 50 5.84 -2.78 3.01
N MET A 51 6.68 -1.83 2.63
CA MET A 51 8.12 -2.04 2.56
C MET A 51 8.77 -1.79 3.90
N GLY A 52 9.83 -2.49 4.19
CA GLY A 52 10.56 -2.29 5.43
C GLY A 52 11.49 -3.45 5.69
N GLU A 53 12.45 -3.24 6.57
CA GLU A 53 13.39 -4.27 6.91
C GLU A 53 12.93 -5.12 8.08
N GLN A 54 12.00 -4.62 8.87
CA GLN A 54 11.51 -5.33 10.03
C GLN A 54 10.07 -5.75 9.80
N PRO A 55 9.68 -6.90 10.30
CA PRO A 55 8.28 -7.32 10.17
C PRO A 55 7.36 -6.34 10.86
N LEU A 56 6.18 -6.13 10.27
CA LEU A 56 5.20 -5.23 10.86
C LEU A 56 4.56 -5.80 12.11
N GLY A 57 4.49 -7.12 12.18
CA GLY A 57 3.80 -7.76 13.27
C GLY A 57 2.35 -7.99 12.95
N TRP A 58 1.79 -9.01 13.59
CA TRP A 58 0.44 -9.44 13.26
C TRP A 58 -0.60 -8.38 13.62
N ALA A 59 -0.36 -7.60 14.68
CA ALA A 59 -1.36 -6.62 15.09
C ALA A 59 -1.54 -5.51 14.06
N VAL A 60 -0.43 -5.04 13.49
CA VAL A 60 -0.49 -4.00 12.47
C VAL A 60 -1.10 -4.55 11.19
N LEU A 61 -0.70 -5.75 10.81
CA LEU A 61 -1.25 -6.36 9.60
C LEU A 61 -2.74 -6.61 9.74
N ALA A 62 -3.17 -7.11 10.88
CA ALA A 62 -4.59 -7.35 11.12
C ALA A 62 -5.37 -6.05 11.13
N GLY A 63 -4.80 -5.01 11.76
CA GLY A 63 -5.45 -3.71 11.79
C GLY A 63 -5.62 -3.10 10.42
N LEU A 64 -4.57 -3.22 9.60
CA LEU A 64 -4.64 -2.73 8.23
C LEU A 64 -5.71 -3.51 7.44
N SER A 65 -5.70 -4.82 7.54
CA SER A 65 -6.66 -5.63 6.81
C SER A 65 -8.08 -5.31 7.23
N ASP A 66 -8.30 -5.16 8.53
CA ASP A 66 -9.63 -4.83 9.03
C ASP A 66 -10.07 -3.44 8.58
N ALA A 67 -9.16 -2.47 8.62
CA ALA A 67 -9.50 -1.12 8.21
C ALA A 67 -9.92 -1.08 6.75
N PHE A 68 -9.20 -1.80 5.90
CA PHE A 68 -9.56 -1.87 4.50
C PHE A 68 -10.88 -2.61 4.29
N ALA A 69 -11.08 -3.70 5.03
CA ALA A 69 -12.31 -4.49 4.88
C ALA A 69 -13.54 -3.72 5.30
N GLU A 70 -13.40 -2.82 6.27
CA GLU A 70 -14.51 -2.04 6.76
C GLU A 70 -14.69 -0.72 6.03
N SER A 71 -13.83 -0.44 5.07
CA SER A 71 -13.91 0.81 4.34
C SER A 71 -14.95 0.73 3.23
N ASP A 72 -15.17 1.86 2.56
CA ASP A 72 -16.10 1.93 1.46
C ASP A 72 -15.49 1.58 0.11
N LEU A 73 -14.34 0.94 0.12
CA LEU A 73 -13.72 0.52 -1.14
C LEU A 73 -14.54 -0.63 -1.75
N PRO A 74 -14.70 -0.62 -3.07
CA PRO A 74 -15.54 -1.61 -3.73
C PRO A 74 -14.89 -2.97 -3.97
N TRP A 75 -13.61 -3.10 -3.64
CA TRP A 75 -12.89 -4.36 -3.83
C TRP A 75 -12.01 -4.62 -2.61
N ARG A 76 -11.53 -5.85 -2.51
CA ARG A 76 -10.67 -6.22 -1.39
C ARG A 76 -9.30 -5.63 -1.55
N VAL A 77 -8.63 -5.42 -0.45
CA VAL A 77 -7.25 -4.97 -0.44
C VAL A 77 -6.44 -6.03 0.31
N ASP A 78 -5.48 -6.62 -0.38
CA ASP A 78 -4.58 -7.60 0.23
C ASP A 78 -3.29 -6.90 0.57
N VAL A 79 -2.84 -7.03 1.80
CA VAL A 79 -1.63 -6.37 2.27
C VAL A 79 -0.56 -7.41 2.57
N VAL A 80 0.61 -7.20 2.01
CA VAL A 80 1.74 -8.09 2.18
C VAL A 80 2.83 -7.33 2.94
N ASP A 81 3.46 -8.01 3.90
CA ASP A 81 4.58 -7.45 4.66
C ASP A 81 5.85 -7.84 3.91
N TRP A 82 6.51 -6.89 3.29
CA TRP A 82 7.70 -7.16 2.50
C TRP A 82 8.77 -7.91 3.30
N ALA A 83 8.93 -7.55 4.59
CA ALA A 83 9.98 -8.13 5.42
C ALA A 83 9.82 -9.64 5.58
N THR A 84 8.59 -10.16 5.51
CA THR A 84 8.36 -11.58 5.68
C THR A 84 8.05 -12.30 4.38
N THR A 85 8.20 -11.61 3.25
CA THR A 85 7.86 -12.16 1.95
C THR A 85 9.06 -12.93 1.38
N SER A 86 8.79 -14.05 0.72
CA SER A 86 9.85 -14.85 0.13
C SER A 86 10.53 -14.11 -1.03
N GLU A 87 11.75 -14.50 -1.32
CA GLU A 87 12.49 -13.88 -2.41
C GLU A 87 11.76 -14.06 -3.74
N ALA A 88 11.20 -15.24 -3.97
CA ALA A 88 10.50 -15.51 -5.21
C ALA A 88 9.31 -14.57 -5.38
N PHE A 89 8.57 -14.34 -4.30
CA PHE A 89 7.41 -13.47 -4.38
C PHE A 89 7.83 -12.01 -4.49
N ARG A 90 8.93 -11.65 -3.86
CA ARG A 90 9.46 -10.28 -4.00
C ARG A 90 9.76 -9.96 -5.45
N GLN A 91 10.28 -10.93 -6.19
CA GLN A 91 10.56 -10.70 -7.59
C GLN A 91 9.29 -10.49 -8.40
N ILE A 92 8.23 -11.16 -8.04
CA ILE A 92 6.94 -10.94 -8.68
C ILE A 92 6.45 -9.53 -8.44
N ILE A 93 6.57 -9.06 -7.20
CA ILE A 93 6.16 -7.71 -6.85
C ILE A 93 6.98 -6.68 -7.64
N GLU A 94 8.29 -6.91 -7.75
CA GLU A 94 9.17 -5.96 -8.39
C GLU A 94 8.87 -5.73 -9.86
N ARG A 95 8.24 -6.66 -10.51
CA ARG A 95 8.06 -6.57 -11.95
C ARG A 95 7.21 -5.39 -12.39
N ASN A 96 6.12 -5.11 -11.68
CA ASN A 96 5.21 -4.08 -12.12
C ASN A 96 4.76 -3.18 -11.00
N LYS A 97 5.55 -3.06 -9.95
CA LYS A 97 5.12 -2.30 -8.79
C LYS A 97 4.98 -0.81 -9.08
N VAL A 98 4.04 -0.19 -8.40
CA VAL A 98 3.78 1.22 -8.53
C VAL A 98 3.73 1.80 -7.12
N ARG A 99 4.48 2.87 -6.88
CA ARG A 99 4.54 3.45 -5.55
C ARG A 99 3.22 4.12 -5.19
N VAL A 100 2.71 3.80 -4.01
CA VAL A 100 1.48 4.36 -3.50
C VAL A 100 1.76 5.36 -2.39
N GLN A 101 2.76 5.10 -1.56
CA GLN A 101 3.09 5.96 -0.43
C GLN A 101 4.60 5.99 -0.25
N THR A 102 5.16 7.13 0.08
CA THR A 102 6.58 7.25 0.32
C THR A 102 6.84 7.48 1.80
N ARG A 103 8.11 7.45 2.20
CA ARG A 103 8.47 7.76 3.57
C ARG A 103 8.68 9.25 3.78
N VAL A 104 8.39 10.03 2.77
CA VAL A 104 8.65 11.46 2.83
C VAL A 104 8.00 12.12 4.02
N GLN A 105 6.86 11.62 4.43
CA GLN A 105 6.16 12.22 5.51
C GLN A 105 6.95 12.26 6.80
N ALA A 106 7.63 11.16 7.14
CA ALA A 106 8.44 11.13 8.34
C ALA A 106 9.61 12.09 8.23
N GLU A 107 10.21 12.17 7.06
CA GLU A 107 11.31 13.08 6.85
C GLU A 107 10.87 14.51 6.95
N ARG A 108 9.70 14.80 6.43
CA ARG A 108 9.19 16.15 6.49
C ARG A 108 8.92 16.59 7.92
N LEU A 109 8.39 15.69 8.73
CA LEU A 109 8.15 16.00 10.12
C LEU A 109 9.46 16.26 10.85
N GLN A 110 10.50 15.51 10.51
CA GLN A 110 11.77 15.72 11.11
C GLN A 110 12.31 17.09 10.76
N ASP A 111 12.19 17.49 9.53
CA ASP A 111 12.67 18.78 9.10
C ASP A 111 11.96 19.89 9.88
N ASP A 112 10.68 19.76 10.06
CA ASP A 112 9.97 20.76 10.81
C ASP A 112 10.45 20.81 12.24
N GLY A 113 10.77 19.68 12.81
CA GLY A 113 11.23 19.64 14.18
C GLY A 113 12.59 20.29 14.39
N THR A 114 13.35 20.42 13.35
CA THR A 114 14.66 21.03 13.49
C THR A 114 14.60 22.55 13.47
N ARG A 115 13.45 23.12 13.15
CA ARG A 115 13.39 24.55 13.08
C ARG A 115 13.09 25.15 14.36
#